data_bd550e8b0d4cae4c240cdb10422d1e56
#
_entry.id   bd550e8b0d4cae4c240cdb10422d1e56
#
_cell.length_a   1.000
_cell.length_b   1.000
_cell.length_c   1.000
_cell.angle_alpha   90.00
_cell.angle_beta   90.00
_cell.angle_gamma   90.00
#
_symmetry.space_group_name_H-M   'P 1'
#
loop_
_entity.id
_entity.type
_entity.pdbx_description
1 polymer ?
#
loop_
_entity_poly.entity_id
_entity_poly.type
_entity_poly.pdbx_seq_one_letter_code
_entity_poly.pdbx_strand_id
1 'polypeptide(L)'
;MYDKTTSINFKRYGSIYDEGKDMSDGTLIKKEIVTSDKIISSLYRFLEPAYIEVVEGMASILIRDSNSGDFKLFSIHRNLEIKPNMYFNIISMTDKVKFNLIIPSSYKLKLEFLNPPYVYNRILPTINIPEIMAYYYTIKSPNYKFKGEEHNIYELTFIDNGTLDTSIDGVKYTLNSSDLIIYGKNQFHTQAVNNDSSCSYLTIMFDMKCDDDSLICNRVFHCSKELYKAIRVFAKNISSTIPYSENLILSNLYEIIIRLFQYDYLEVDDSKLPTEVQQHFQDELLEGILKYINEMICSPISIEELCSKFSISRSSLQTLFKNNLNTSPKKYINDLKLSKSKQLIRENKYTISEIAFMLGFNSIHYFSKAFTQHYEIRPSEYAQNVYKK
;
A
#
# COMPACT_ATOMS: atom_id res chain seq x y z
N MET A 1 -6.81 19.03 -15.76
CA MET A 1 -5.42 19.59 -15.60
C MET A 1 -5.54 21.10 -15.74
N TYR A 2 -5.00 21.87 -14.80
CA TYR A 2 -5.04 23.32 -14.86
C TYR A 2 -3.87 23.81 -15.72
N ASP A 3 -4.17 24.73 -16.66
CA ASP A 3 -3.15 25.35 -17.49
C ASP A 3 -2.55 26.58 -16.77
N LYS A 4 -1.44 27.10 -17.25
CA LYS A 4 -0.77 28.28 -16.68
C LYS A 4 -1.05 29.51 -17.54
N THR A 5 -1.09 30.70 -16.93
CA THR A 5 -1.23 31.97 -17.68
C THR A 5 -0.03 32.23 -18.61
N THR A 6 1.11 31.52 -18.40
CA THR A 6 2.27 31.56 -19.30
C THR A 6 2.12 30.65 -20.52
N SER A 7 1.06 29.82 -20.61
CA SER A 7 0.83 28.93 -21.75
C SER A 7 0.32 29.70 -23.00
N ILE A 8 0.50 29.07 -24.16
CA ILE A 8 0.00 29.63 -25.42
C ILE A 8 -1.53 29.77 -25.42
N ASN A 9 -2.23 28.91 -24.67
CA ASN A 9 -3.68 28.89 -24.57
C ASN A 9 -4.23 30.14 -23.90
N PHE A 10 -3.47 30.79 -23.03
CA PHE A 10 -3.89 32.03 -22.37
C PHE A 10 -3.88 33.23 -23.31
N LYS A 11 -3.11 33.25 -24.40
CA LYS A 11 -3.01 34.35 -25.37
C LYS A 11 -4.38 34.77 -25.99
N ARG A 12 -5.34 33.85 -25.98
CA ARG A 12 -6.71 34.16 -26.40
C ARG A 12 -7.37 35.20 -25.50
N TYR A 13 -7.09 35.13 -24.20
CA TYR A 13 -7.77 35.89 -23.15
C TYR A 13 -6.97 37.11 -22.68
N GLY A 14 -5.65 37.07 -22.81
CA GLY A 14 -4.77 38.11 -22.29
C GLY A 14 -3.32 37.89 -22.62
N SER A 15 -2.46 38.61 -21.94
CA SER A 15 -0.99 38.50 -21.99
C SER A 15 -0.40 38.62 -20.59
N ILE A 16 0.88 38.28 -20.47
CA ILE A 16 1.66 38.47 -19.24
C ILE A 16 2.56 39.71 -19.42
N TYR A 17 2.89 40.33 -18.28
CA TYR A 17 3.88 41.41 -18.23
C TYR A 17 4.71 41.30 -16.93
N ASP A 18 5.91 41.88 -16.93
CA ASP A 18 6.84 41.73 -15.80
C ASP A 18 6.98 43.01 -14.98
N GLU A 19 6.90 44.19 -15.63
CA GLU A 19 7.01 45.50 -14.96
C GLU A 19 5.66 45.98 -14.48
N GLY A 20 5.63 46.66 -13.32
CA GLY A 20 4.39 47.28 -12.81
C GLY A 20 3.82 48.30 -13.80
N LYS A 21 2.50 48.50 -13.80
CA LYS A 21 1.83 49.50 -14.65
C LYS A 21 2.13 50.91 -14.14
N ASP A 22 2.51 51.78 -15.05
CA ASP A 22 2.63 53.22 -14.77
C ASP A 22 1.23 53.81 -14.46
N MET A 23 1.15 54.49 -13.31
CA MET A 23 -0.06 55.09 -12.78
C MET A 23 0.03 56.63 -12.78
N SER A 24 1.13 57.20 -13.30
CA SER A 24 1.45 58.64 -13.17
C SER A 24 0.53 59.56 -13.94
N ASP A 25 -0.12 59.08 -15.01
CA ASP A 25 -0.99 59.86 -15.86
C ASP A 25 -2.45 59.95 -15.38
N GLY A 26 -2.82 59.24 -14.29
CA GLY A 26 -4.14 59.20 -13.71
C GLY A 26 -5.20 58.49 -14.57
N THR A 27 -4.81 57.82 -15.64
CA THR A 27 -5.72 57.08 -16.52
C THR A 27 -6.15 55.75 -15.93
N LEU A 28 -5.34 55.19 -15.01
CA LEU A 28 -5.57 53.92 -14.32
C LEU A 28 -5.82 54.12 -12.83
N ILE A 29 -6.63 53.28 -12.25
CA ILE A 29 -6.84 53.17 -10.80
C ILE A 29 -6.50 51.76 -10.34
N LYS A 30 -5.88 51.69 -9.17
CA LYS A 30 -5.48 50.43 -8.52
C LYS A 30 -6.40 50.14 -7.34
N LYS A 31 -6.99 48.94 -7.34
CA LYS A 31 -7.81 48.43 -6.24
C LYS A 31 -7.14 47.21 -5.66
N GLU A 32 -6.80 47.29 -4.40
CA GLU A 32 -6.27 46.12 -3.66
C GLU A 32 -7.47 45.26 -3.21
N ILE A 33 -7.44 43.99 -3.54
CA ILE A 33 -8.49 43.02 -3.23
C ILE A 33 -7.87 41.87 -2.48
N VAL A 34 -8.51 41.45 -1.37
CA VAL A 34 -8.20 40.26 -0.62
C VAL A 34 -9.38 39.32 -0.70
N THR A 35 -9.16 38.10 -1.13
CA THR A 35 -10.22 37.08 -1.22
C THR A 35 -9.73 35.72 -0.75
N SER A 36 -10.65 34.94 -0.19
CA SER A 36 -10.49 33.52 0.13
C SER A 36 -11.43 32.64 -0.71
N ASP A 37 -12.12 33.24 -1.69
CA ASP A 37 -13.22 32.60 -2.40
C ASP A 37 -12.75 31.38 -3.17
N LYS A 38 -13.47 30.27 -2.99
CA LYS A 38 -13.40 29.02 -3.74
C LYS A 38 -14.67 28.80 -4.58
N ILE A 39 -15.69 29.61 -4.33
CA ILE A 39 -16.98 29.58 -5.03
C ILE A 39 -17.17 30.93 -5.71
N ILE A 40 -17.29 30.91 -7.01
CA ILE A 40 -17.46 32.13 -7.81
C ILE A 40 -18.91 32.21 -8.24
N SER A 41 -19.62 33.19 -7.69
CA SER A 41 -21.02 33.50 -8.03
C SER A 41 -21.18 34.58 -9.08
N SER A 42 -20.12 35.35 -9.38
CA SER A 42 -20.18 36.41 -10.41
C SER A 42 -18.83 36.58 -11.11
N LEU A 43 -18.86 37.14 -12.31
CA LEU A 43 -17.69 37.43 -13.13
C LEU A 43 -17.61 38.93 -13.39
N TYR A 44 -16.40 39.46 -13.40
CA TYR A 44 -16.09 40.80 -13.85
C TYR A 44 -16.02 40.85 -15.38
N ARG A 45 -16.49 41.92 -15.96
CA ARG A 45 -16.26 42.24 -17.37
C ARG A 45 -15.98 43.73 -17.52
N PHE A 46 -14.87 44.06 -18.17
CA PHE A 46 -14.50 45.44 -18.52
C PHE A 46 -14.47 45.62 -20.03
N LEU A 47 -14.83 46.80 -20.48
CA LEU A 47 -14.82 47.17 -21.92
C LEU A 47 -13.41 47.54 -22.41
N GLU A 48 -12.50 47.79 -21.48
CA GLU A 48 -11.10 48.11 -21.70
C GLU A 48 -10.21 47.07 -21.00
N PRO A 49 -8.89 47.04 -21.28
CA PRO A 49 -7.98 46.09 -20.63
C PRO A 49 -8.01 46.26 -19.13
N ALA A 50 -7.97 45.12 -18.39
CA ALA A 50 -7.78 45.06 -16.94
C ALA A 50 -6.48 44.37 -16.63
N TYR A 51 -5.82 44.77 -15.56
CA TYR A 51 -4.53 44.19 -15.14
C TYR A 51 -4.64 43.60 -13.76
N ILE A 52 -3.95 42.48 -13.55
CA ILE A 52 -3.95 41.75 -12.30
C ILE A 52 -2.51 41.50 -11.86
N GLU A 53 -2.19 41.95 -10.66
CA GLU A 53 -0.88 41.72 -10.01
C GLU A 53 -1.13 40.99 -8.70
N VAL A 54 -0.72 39.70 -8.60
CA VAL A 54 -0.82 38.93 -7.36
C VAL A 54 0.30 39.38 -6.43
N VAL A 55 -0.06 39.85 -5.24
CA VAL A 55 0.86 40.39 -4.23
C VAL A 55 1.20 39.33 -3.18
N GLU A 56 0.20 38.53 -2.73
CA GLU A 56 0.37 37.52 -1.69
C GLU A 56 -0.51 36.32 -1.99
N GLY A 57 0.01 35.11 -1.72
CA GLY A 57 -0.70 33.85 -1.93
C GLY A 57 -0.65 33.36 -3.37
N MET A 58 -1.39 32.30 -3.66
CA MET A 58 -1.51 31.71 -5.00
C MET A 58 -2.94 31.87 -5.51
N ALA A 59 -3.06 32.27 -6.76
CA ALA A 59 -4.34 32.51 -7.40
C ALA A 59 -4.49 31.76 -8.73
N SER A 60 -5.72 31.45 -9.07
CA SER A 60 -6.13 31.09 -10.42
C SER A 60 -7.12 32.10 -10.96
N ILE A 61 -7.12 32.30 -12.28
CA ILE A 61 -8.14 33.06 -12.96
C ILE A 61 -9.11 32.11 -13.65
N LEU A 62 -10.39 32.27 -13.34
CA LEU A 62 -11.50 31.67 -14.06
C LEU A 62 -11.88 32.67 -15.17
N ILE A 63 -11.84 32.25 -16.45
CA ILE A 63 -12.03 33.16 -17.56
C ILE A 63 -12.77 32.50 -18.73
N ARG A 64 -13.58 33.27 -19.41
CA ARG A 64 -14.16 32.92 -20.71
C ARG A 64 -14.26 34.16 -21.61
N ASP A 65 -14.35 33.96 -22.92
CA ASP A 65 -14.71 35.03 -23.84
C ASP A 65 -16.24 35.15 -24.00
N SER A 66 -16.68 36.18 -24.64
CA SER A 66 -18.10 36.47 -24.88
C SER A 66 -18.78 35.44 -25.80
N ASN A 67 -18.02 34.68 -26.58
CA ASN A 67 -18.51 33.78 -27.63
C ASN A 67 -18.46 32.31 -27.21
N SER A 68 -17.75 31.96 -26.12
CA SER A 68 -17.67 30.58 -25.61
C SER A 68 -18.48 30.45 -24.33
N GLY A 69 -19.28 29.38 -24.23
CA GLY A 69 -19.97 29.01 -23.00
C GLY A 69 -19.02 28.40 -21.96
N ASP A 70 -17.82 27.93 -22.37
CA ASP A 70 -16.92 27.13 -21.54
C ASP A 70 -15.93 28.00 -20.77
N PHE A 71 -15.88 27.78 -19.47
CA PHE A 71 -14.88 28.37 -18.62
C PHE A 71 -13.53 27.66 -18.78
N LYS A 72 -12.46 28.47 -18.72
CA LYS A 72 -11.09 27.98 -18.58
C LYS A 72 -10.52 28.48 -17.27
N LEU A 73 -9.72 27.62 -16.62
CA LEU A 73 -9.03 27.95 -15.39
C LEU A 73 -7.52 27.92 -15.63
N PHE A 74 -6.85 29.02 -15.27
CA PHE A 74 -5.41 29.17 -15.41
C PHE A 74 -4.80 29.56 -14.07
N SER A 75 -3.70 28.90 -13.67
CA SER A 75 -2.90 29.33 -12.52
C SER A 75 -2.09 30.57 -12.88
N ILE A 76 -2.14 31.58 -12.01
CA ILE A 76 -1.47 32.86 -12.23
C ILE A 76 -0.02 32.73 -11.74
N HIS A 77 0.93 32.99 -12.65
CA HIS A 77 2.36 32.93 -12.35
C HIS A 77 3.12 34.26 -12.55
N ARG A 78 2.50 35.21 -13.25
CA ARG A 78 3.04 36.55 -13.52
C ARG A 78 1.88 37.53 -13.58
N ASN A 79 2.20 38.84 -13.64
CA ASN A 79 1.20 39.88 -13.85
C ASN A 79 0.46 39.67 -15.16
N LEU A 80 -0.84 39.93 -15.16
CA LEU A 80 -1.73 39.66 -16.28
C LEU A 80 -2.33 40.95 -16.83
N GLU A 81 -2.35 41.04 -18.15
CA GLU A 81 -3.21 41.91 -18.87
C GLU A 81 -4.38 41.09 -19.46
N ILE A 82 -5.61 41.42 -19.09
CA ILE A 82 -6.83 40.79 -19.57
C ILE A 82 -7.39 41.62 -20.70
N LYS A 83 -7.67 41.01 -21.84
CA LYS A 83 -8.26 41.67 -23.00
C LYS A 83 -9.64 42.22 -22.68
N PRO A 84 -10.06 43.30 -23.40
CA PRO A 84 -11.40 43.82 -23.30
C PRO A 84 -12.48 42.75 -23.52
N ASN A 85 -13.61 42.90 -22.84
CA ASN A 85 -14.78 42.02 -22.98
C ASN A 85 -14.61 40.59 -22.53
N MET A 86 -13.53 40.23 -21.82
CA MET A 86 -13.40 38.95 -21.17
C MET A 86 -14.21 38.92 -19.86
N TYR A 87 -14.83 37.79 -19.59
CA TYR A 87 -15.50 37.49 -18.32
C TYR A 87 -14.54 36.73 -17.42
N PHE A 88 -14.22 37.22 -16.23
CA PHE A 88 -13.27 36.58 -15.36
C PHE A 88 -13.53 36.83 -13.87
N ASN A 89 -12.98 35.98 -13.02
CA ASN A 89 -12.83 36.26 -11.60
C ASN A 89 -11.58 35.50 -11.07
N ILE A 90 -11.12 35.91 -9.90
CA ILE A 90 -9.94 35.36 -9.23
C ILE A 90 -10.37 34.37 -8.16
N ILE A 91 -9.76 33.19 -8.20
CA ILE A 91 -9.95 32.11 -7.22
C ILE A 91 -8.70 32.04 -6.35
N SER A 92 -8.87 32.07 -5.05
CA SER A 92 -7.76 31.80 -4.12
C SER A 92 -7.41 30.31 -4.13
N MET A 93 -6.17 29.95 -4.45
CA MET A 93 -5.67 28.57 -4.34
C MET A 93 -5.16 28.28 -2.92
N THR A 94 -4.63 29.29 -2.23
CA THR A 94 -4.24 29.27 -0.81
C THR A 94 -5.41 29.64 0.09
N ASP A 95 -5.21 29.78 1.41
CA ASP A 95 -6.27 30.20 2.33
C ASP A 95 -6.82 31.56 1.98
N LYS A 96 -5.93 32.48 1.61
CA LYS A 96 -6.27 33.80 1.08
C LYS A 96 -5.30 34.17 -0.05
N VAL A 97 -5.75 35.06 -0.92
CA VAL A 97 -4.92 35.73 -1.91
C VAL A 97 -5.15 37.24 -1.85
N LYS A 98 -4.08 38.01 -1.98
CA LYS A 98 -4.09 39.45 -2.12
C LYS A 98 -3.59 39.81 -3.50
N PHE A 99 -4.36 40.57 -4.24
CA PHE A 99 -4.01 41.03 -5.58
C PHE A 99 -4.47 42.47 -5.84
N ASN A 100 -3.78 43.10 -6.76
CA ASN A 100 -4.19 44.41 -7.29
C ASN A 100 -4.96 44.20 -8.59
N LEU A 101 -6.14 44.74 -8.63
CA LEU A 101 -6.90 44.90 -9.86
C LEU A 101 -6.70 46.34 -10.33
N ILE A 102 -6.03 46.49 -11.50
CA ILE A 102 -5.74 47.81 -12.12
C ILE A 102 -6.63 47.95 -13.33
N ILE A 103 -7.40 49.01 -13.35
CA ILE A 103 -8.45 49.24 -14.34
C ILE A 103 -8.45 50.72 -14.73
N PRO A 104 -8.98 51.13 -15.92
CA PRO A 104 -9.13 52.48 -16.31
C PRO A 104 -9.96 53.29 -15.30
N SER A 105 -9.61 54.55 -15.08
CA SER A 105 -10.33 55.43 -14.15
C SER A 105 -11.78 55.67 -14.61
N SER A 106 -12.05 55.60 -15.90
CA SER A 106 -13.37 55.70 -16.55
C SER A 106 -14.11 54.37 -16.66
N TYR A 107 -13.68 53.33 -15.93
CA TYR A 107 -14.15 51.96 -16.10
C TYR A 107 -15.69 51.83 -16.03
N LYS A 108 -16.21 50.97 -16.89
CA LYS A 108 -17.60 50.48 -16.83
C LYS A 108 -17.56 49.01 -16.45
N LEU A 109 -17.79 48.74 -15.17
CA LEU A 109 -17.89 47.36 -14.65
C LEU A 109 -19.26 46.79 -15.02
N LYS A 110 -19.25 45.62 -15.65
CA LYS A 110 -20.41 44.74 -15.73
C LYS A 110 -20.15 43.48 -14.92
N LEU A 111 -21.12 43.08 -14.12
CA LEU A 111 -21.13 41.82 -13.41
C LEU A 111 -22.07 40.85 -14.12
N GLU A 112 -21.61 39.62 -14.31
CA GLU A 112 -22.46 38.53 -14.76
C GLU A 112 -22.56 37.52 -13.61
N PHE A 113 -23.76 37.22 -13.18
CA PHE A 113 -24.01 36.23 -12.12
C PHE A 113 -24.10 34.85 -12.73
N LEU A 114 -23.48 33.89 -12.03
CA LEU A 114 -23.45 32.48 -12.41
C LEU A 114 -24.54 31.71 -11.66
N ASN A 115 -25.31 30.92 -12.39
CA ASN A 115 -26.29 30.00 -11.82
C ASN A 115 -26.21 28.64 -12.56
N PRO A 116 -25.69 27.58 -11.97
CA PRO A 116 -25.11 27.55 -10.63
C PRO A 116 -23.76 28.28 -10.53
N PRO A 117 -23.31 28.65 -9.31
CA PRO A 117 -21.97 29.17 -9.09
C PRO A 117 -20.88 28.18 -9.52
N TYR A 118 -19.75 28.70 -9.97
CA TYR A 118 -18.59 27.88 -10.26
C TYR A 118 -17.89 27.50 -8.93
N VAL A 119 -17.69 26.20 -8.69
CA VAL A 119 -16.99 25.68 -7.53
C VAL A 119 -15.59 25.24 -7.93
N TYR A 120 -14.57 25.79 -7.27
CA TYR A 120 -13.20 25.34 -7.46
C TYR A 120 -12.97 23.98 -6.79
N ASN A 121 -12.88 22.94 -7.60
CA ASN A 121 -12.69 21.57 -7.12
C ASN A 121 -11.24 21.34 -6.71
N ARG A 122 -11.04 21.08 -5.43
CA ARG A 122 -9.78 20.58 -4.88
C ARG A 122 -9.86 19.06 -4.70
N ILE A 123 -8.73 18.40 -4.86
CA ILE A 123 -8.61 17.00 -4.47
C ILE A 123 -8.41 16.97 -2.96
N LEU A 124 -9.43 16.56 -2.24
CA LEU A 124 -9.41 16.37 -0.80
C LEU A 124 -9.61 14.89 -0.48
N PRO A 125 -8.95 14.36 0.55
CA PRO A 125 -9.19 12.99 0.97
C PRO A 125 -10.62 12.89 1.54
N THR A 126 -11.40 11.95 1.01
CA THR A 126 -12.73 11.57 1.51
C THR A 126 -12.66 10.41 2.50
N ILE A 127 -11.53 9.70 2.50
CA ILE A 127 -11.19 8.62 3.40
C ILE A 127 -9.91 9.00 4.11
N ASN A 128 -9.83 8.75 5.42
CA ASN A 128 -8.61 8.93 6.20
C ASN A 128 -8.31 7.67 6.99
N ILE A 129 -7.15 7.06 6.76
CA ILE A 129 -6.63 5.90 7.50
C ILE A 129 -5.42 6.40 8.30
N PRO A 130 -5.60 6.76 9.59
CA PRO A 130 -4.53 7.34 10.38
C PRO A 130 -3.46 6.33 10.76
N GLU A 131 -3.83 5.06 10.97
CA GLU A 131 -2.91 4.03 11.46
C GLU A 131 -3.35 2.61 11.10
N ILE A 132 -2.37 1.71 11.08
CA ILE A 132 -2.53 0.25 11.05
C ILE A 132 -2.06 -0.24 12.42
N MET A 133 -2.96 -0.90 13.19
CA MET A 133 -2.65 -1.43 14.52
C MET A 133 -1.87 -2.74 14.46
N ALA A 134 -2.28 -3.62 13.55
CA ALA A 134 -1.66 -4.92 13.39
C ALA A 134 -1.90 -5.46 11.97
N TYR A 135 -1.03 -6.32 11.55
CA TYR A 135 -1.20 -7.18 10.38
C TYR A 135 -0.49 -8.51 10.65
N TYR A 136 -1.08 -9.59 10.16
CA TYR A 136 -0.46 -10.91 10.28
C TYR A 136 -0.99 -11.87 9.23
N TYR A 137 -0.13 -12.78 8.81
CA TYR A 137 -0.50 -13.90 7.97
C TYR A 137 -0.63 -15.16 8.82
N THR A 138 -1.74 -15.86 8.69
CA THR A 138 -2.07 -16.98 9.54
C THR A 138 -2.43 -18.21 8.70
N ILE A 139 -1.99 -19.39 9.16
CA ILE A 139 -2.42 -20.67 8.61
C ILE A 139 -3.19 -21.41 9.70
N LYS A 140 -4.47 -21.68 9.47
CA LYS A 140 -5.34 -22.43 10.40
C LYS A 140 -5.53 -23.85 9.92
N SER A 141 -5.42 -24.78 10.86
CA SER A 141 -5.67 -26.20 10.60
C SER A 141 -7.15 -26.49 10.38
N PRO A 142 -7.48 -27.64 9.77
CA PRO A 142 -8.85 -28.15 9.74
C PRO A 142 -9.50 -28.16 11.12
N ASN A 143 -10.79 -27.88 11.18
CA ASN A 143 -11.60 -27.82 12.41
C ASN A 143 -11.21 -26.68 13.37
N TYR A 144 -10.45 -25.68 12.92
CA TYR A 144 -10.23 -24.46 13.69
C TYR A 144 -11.55 -23.73 13.94
N LYS A 145 -11.73 -23.28 15.19
CA LYS A 145 -12.89 -22.46 15.59
C LYS A 145 -12.44 -21.34 16.50
N PHE A 146 -12.74 -20.15 16.11
CA PHE A 146 -12.59 -18.93 16.89
C PHE A 146 -13.96 -18.50 17.42
N LYS A 147 -14.09 -18.35 18.73
CA LYS A 147 -15.36 -18.07 19.40
C LYS A 147 -15.92 -16.69 19.09
N GLY A 148 -15.07 -15.80 18.61
CA GLY A 148 -15.41 -14.46 18.19
C GLY A 148 -14.85 -13.37 19.10
N GLU A 149 -14.79 -12.17 18.56
CA GLU A 149 -14.42 -10.94 19.22
C GLU A 149 -15.21 -9.76 18.65
N GLU A 150 -15.15 -8.66 19.37
CA GLU A 150 -15.70 -7.37 18.98
C GLU A 150 -14.65 -6.29 19.31
N HIS A 151 -14.39 -5.38 18.40
CA HIS A 151 -13.42 -4.30 18.62
C HIS A 151 -13.81 -3.02 17.87
N ASN A 152 -13.33 -1.88 18.35
CA ASN A 152 -13.61 -0.55 17.80
C ASN A 152 -12.64 -0.15 16.67
N ILE A 153 -12.24 -1.07 15.84
CA ILE A 153 -11.40 -0.87 14.65
C ILE A 153 -11.92 -1.70 13.49
N TYR A 154 -11.47 -1.42 12.29
CA TYR A 154 -11.74 -2.26 11.13
C TYR A 154 -10.77 -3.42 11.07
N GLU A 155 -11.24 -4.58 10.59
CA GLU A 155 -10.42 -5.72 10.26
C GLU A 155 -10.70 -6.17 8.82
N LEU A 156 -9.66 -6.19 7.99
CA LEU A 156 -9.69 -6.77 6.66
C LEU A 156 -9.12 -8.18 6.71
N THR A 157 -9.87 -9.17 6.25
CA THR A 157 -9.40 -10.56 6.10
C THR A 157 -9.43 -10.95 4.63
N PHE A 158 -8.27 -11.27 4.06
CA PHE A 158 -8.09 -11.75 2.70
C PHE A 158 -7.66 -13.22 2.71
N ILE A 159 -8.39 -14.07 1.98
CA ILE A 159 -8.10 -15.50 1.89
C ILE A 159 -7.11 -15.77 0.77
N ASP A 160 -5.93 -16.22 1.16
CA ASP A 160 -4.88 -16.59 0.22
C ASP A 160 -5.10 -18.01 -0.31
N ASN A 161 -5.40 -18.97 0.57
CA ASN A 161 -5.69 -20.34 0.17
C ASN A 161 -6.67 -21.02 1.12
N GLY A 162 -7.54 -21.88 0.59
CA GLY A 162 -8.52 -22.62 1.36
C GLY A 162 -9.86 -21.90 1.48
N THR A 163 -10.62 -22.24 2.51
CA THR A 163 -11.95 -21.67 2.77
C THR A 163 -12.08 -21.32 4.25
N LEU A 164 -12.60 -20.13 4.53
CA LEU A 164 -12.91 -19.62 5.86
C LEU A 164 -14.41 -19.34 5.97
N ASP A 165 -15.05 -19.94 6.95
CA ASP A 165 -16.39 -19.55 7.35
C ASP A 165 -16.32 -18.50 8.45
N THR A 166 -17.11 -17.45 8.33
CA THR A 166 -17.21 -16.37 9.32
C THR A 166 -18.66 -15.99 9.57
N SER A 167 -18.95 -15.42 10.73
CA SER A 167 -20.23 -14.74 10.96
C SER A 167 -19.98 -13.35 11.50
N ILE A 168 -20.77 -12.39 11.06
CA ILE A 168 -20.77 -11.00 11.52
C ILE A 168 -22.16 -10.71 12.07
N ASP A 169 -22.27 -10.41 13.36
CA ASP A 169 -23.54 -10.17 14.05
C ASP A 169 -24.61 -11.26 13.78
N GLY A 170 -24.15 -12.52 13.66
CA GLY A 170 -24.98 -13.68 13.39
C GLY A 170 -25.26 -13.98 11.90
N VAL A 171 -24.90 -13.08 10.98
CA VAL A 171 -24.99 -13.33 9.52
C VAL A 171 -23.74 -14.10 9.08
N LYS A 172 -23.95 -15.21 8.37
CA LYS A 172 -22.89 -16.14 7.95
C LYS A 172 -22.36 -15.79 6.56
N TYR A 173 -21.05 -15.90 6.41
CA TYR A 173 -20.31 -15.73 5.16
C TYR A 173 -19.34 -16.89 4.99
N THR A 174 -19.11 -17.29 3.74
CA THR A 174 -18.06 -18.25 3.38
C THR A 174 -17.12 -17.57 2.38
N LEU A 175 -15.85 -17.50 2.73
CA LEU A 175 -14.81 -16.93 1.89
C LEU A 175 -13.95 -18.04 1.31
N ASN A 176 -13.72 -18.00 0.00
CA ASN A 176 -12.83 -18.90 -0.71
C ASN A 176 -11.51 -18.20 -1.05
N SER A 177 -10.56 -18.94 -1.61
CA SER A 177 -9.29 -18.35 -2.09
C SER A 177 -9.53 -17.15 -2.99
N SER A 178 -8.82 -16.07 -2.74
CA SER A 178 -8.94 -14.75 -3.39
C SER A 178 -10.18 -13.95 -3.00
N ASP A 179 -10.93 -14.37 -1.99
CA ASP A 179 -11.98 -13.57 -1.41
C ASP A 179 -11.44 -12.71 -0.26
N LEU A 180 -12.13 -11.60 -0.04
CA LEU A 180 -11.83 -10.63 1.01
C LEU A 180 -13.12 -10.16 1.67
N ILE A 181 -13.07 -9.91 2.99
CA ILE A 181 -14.14 -9.30 3.77
C ILE A 181 -13.56 -8.22 4.70
N ILE A 182 -14.37 -7.21 5.01
CA ILE A 182 -14.07 -6.22 6.06
C ILE A 182 -15.12 -6.34 7.16
N TYR A 183 -14.62 -6.56 8.38
CA TYR A 183 -15.40 -6.42 9.61
C TYR A 183 -15.39 -4.95 10.02
N GLY A 184 -16.56 -4.36 10.22
CA GLY A 184 -16.73 -2.98 10.68
C GLY A 184 -16.47 -2.82 12.17
N LYS A 185 -16.43 -1.58 12.63
CA LYS A 185 -16.27 -1.26 14.06
C LYS A 185 -17.43 -1.78 14.90
N ASN A 186 -17.11 -2.33 16.08
CA ASN A 186 -18.08 -2.84 17.06
C ASN A 186 -19.00 -3.94 16.49
N GLN A 187 -18.51 -4.73 15.54
CA GLN A 187 -19.21 -5.90 15.02
C GLN A 187 -18.64 -7.18 15.63
N PHE A 188 -19.51 -7.96 16.26
CA PHE A 188 -19.12 -9.27 16.76
C PHE A 188 -18.91 -10.25 15.60
N HIS A 189 -17.72 -10.81 15.47
CA HIS A 189 -17.41 -11.74 14.40
C HIS A 189 -16.70 -12.98 14.89
N THR A 190 -16.94 -14.11 14.20
CA THR A 190 -16.36 -15.42 14.47
C THR A 190 -15.65 -15.94 13.25
N GLN A 191 -14.73 -16.90 13.41
CA GLN A 191 -14.05 -17.53 12.28
C GLN A 191 -13.96 -19.04 12.49
N ALA A 192 -14.11 -19.83 11.42
CA ALA A 192 -13.96 -21.27 11.46
C ALA A 192 -13.41 -21.83 10.14
N VAL A 193 -12.65 -22.91 10.24
CA VAL A 193 -12.22 -23.72 9.09
C VAL A 193 -12.88 -25.08 9.24
N ASN A 194 -13.95 -25.30 8.49
CA ASN A 194 -14.79 -26.50 8.61
C ASN A 194 -14.44 -27.58 7.58
N ASN A 195 -13.50 -27.32 6.66
CA ASN A 195 -13.06 -28.26 5.64
C ASN A 195 -11.93 -29.15 6.13
N ASP A 196 -11.66 -30.24 5.43
CA ASP A 196 -10.53 -31.15 5.69
C ASP A 196 -9.16 -30.53 5.30
N SER A 197 -9.17 -29.34 4.72
CA SER A 197 -7.98 -28.61 4.31
C SER A 197 -7.71 -27.41 5.22
N SER A 198 -6.44 -27.01 5.37
CA SER A 198 -6.07 -25.79 6.06
C SER A 198 -6.50 -24.56 5.26
N CYS A 199 -6.71 -23.45 5.97
CA CYS A 199 -6.95 -22.14 5.40
C CYS A 199 -5.85 -21.18 5.78
N SER A 200 -5.33 -20.42 4.81
CA SER A 200 -4.37 -19.36 5.04
C SER A 200 -4.94 -18.00 4.64
N TYR A 201 -4.73 -17.01 5.47
CA TYR A 201 -5.25 -15.68 5.24
C TYR A 201 -4.39 -14.57 5.84
N LEU A 202 -4.45 -13.40 5.21
CA LEU A 202 -3.88 -12.14 5.70
C LEU A 202 -4.96 -11.38 6.46
N THR A 203 -4.64 -10.94 7.67
CA THR A 203 -5.45 -9.99 8.44
C THR A 203 -4.74 -8.65 8.55
N ILE A 204 -5.49 -7.56 8.41
CA ILE A 204 -5.03 -6.17 8.61
C ILE A 204 -6.03 -5.47 9.51
N MET A 205 -5.57 -5.01 10.69
CA MET A 205 -6.36 -4.26 11.67
C MET A 205 -5.98 -2.77 11.60
N PHE A 206 -6.94 -1.88 11.37
CA PHE A 206 -6.67 -0.48 11.12
C PHE A 206 -7.82 0.43 11.60
N ASP A 207 -7.50 1.71 11.83
CA ASP A 207 -8.52 2.75 11.98
C ASP A 207 -8.79 3.46 10.67
N MET A 208 -10.04 3.82 10.44
CA MET A 208 -10.47 4.56 9.26
C MET A 208 -11.60 5.53 9.62
N LYS A 209 -11.58 6.69 8.96
CA LYS A 209 -12.66 7.67 8.96
C LYS A 209 -13.14 7.85 7.54
N CYS A 210 -14.41 7.61 7.30
CA CYS A 210 -15.13 7.85 6.05
C CYS A 210 -16.58 8.22 6.39
N ASP A 211 -17.29 8.79 5.43
CA ASP A 211 -18.68 9.22 5.65
C ASP A 211 -19.65 8.03 5.65
N ASP A 212 -19.37 6.98 4.85
CA ASP A 212 -20.19 5.78 4.74
C ASP A 212 -19.29 4.57 4.43
N ASP A 213 -19.29 3.58 5.33
CA ASP A 213 -18.55 2.32 5.19
C ASP A 213 -19.41 1.14 4.71
N SER A 214 -20.70 1.35 4.53
CA SER A 214 -21.67 0.30 4.13
C SER A 214 -21.32 -0.36 2.79
N LEU A 215 -20.60 0.36 1.91
CA LEU A 215 -20.15 -0.14 0.61
C LEU A 215 -19.07 -1.21 0.70
N ILE A 216 -18.31 -1.22 1.80
CA ILE A 216 -17.14 -2.11 1.94
C ILE A 216 -17.25 -3.09 3.10
N CYS A 217 -18.10 -2.85 4.09
CA CYS A 217 -18.34 -3.76 5.21
C CYS A 217 -19.41 -4.79 4.91
N ASN A 218 -19.38 -5.92 5.63
CA ASN A 218 -20.45 -6.95 5.61
C ASN A 218 -20.73 -7.54 4.23
N ARG A 219 -19.75 -7.63 3.36
CA ARG A 219 -19.86 -8.30 2.07
C ARG A 219 -18.57 -8.98 1.67
N VAL A 220 -18.69 -10.05 0.91
CA VAL A 220 -17.54 -10.76 0.34
C VAL A 220 -17.19 -10.12 -1.00
N PHE A 221 -15.92 -9.80 -1.18
CA PHE A 221 -15.35 -9.30 -2.43
C PHE A 221 -14.48 -10.39 -3.04
N HIS A 222 -14.66 -10.67 -4.31
CA HIS A 222 -13.69 -11.47 -5.06
C HIS A 222 -12.62 -10.56 -5.67
N CYS A 223 -11.35 -10.83 -5.41
CA CYS A 223 -10.28 -9.95 -5.84
C CYS A 223 -10.14 -9.89 -7.37
N SER A 224 -10.30 -8.70 -7.94
CA SER A 224 -9.82 -8.41 -9.30
C SER A 224 -8.30 -8.49 -9.38
N LYS A 225 -7.73 -8.52 -10.59
CA LYS A 225 -6.26 -8.49 -10.78
C LYS A 225 -5.60 -7.29 -10.10
N GLU A 226 -6.22 -6.12 -10.19
CA GLU A 226 -5.71 -4.88 -9.62
C GLU A 226 -5.75 -4.90 -8.10
N LEU A 227 -6.86 -5.37 -7.50
CA LEU A 227 -7.01 -5.49 -6.07
C LEU A 227 -6.02 -6.52 -5.50
N TYR A 228 -5.90 -7.68 -6.17
CA TYR A 228 -4.92 -8.70 -5.81
C TYR A 228 -3.48 -8.16 -5.87
N LYS A 229 -3.14 -7.40 -6.93
CA LYS A 229 -1.83 -6.74 -7.05
C LYS A 229 -1.56 -5.76 -5.91
N ALA A 230 -2.57 -4.98 -5.49
CA ALA A 230 -2.44 -4.07 -4.35
C ALA A 230 -2.15 -4.81 -3.04
N ILE A 231 -2.89 -5.92 -2.78
CA ILE A 231 -2.65 -6.79 -1.62
C ILE A 231 -1.23 -7.39 -1.66
N ARG A 232 -0.78 -7.83 -2.81
CA ARG A 232 0.57 -8.37 -2.99
C ARG A 232 1.66 -7.33 -2.72
N VAL A 233 1.47 -6.09 -3.18
CA VAL A 233 2.41 -4.99 -2.91
C VAL A 233 2.43 -4.65 -1.42
N PHE A 234 1.28 -4.64 -0.75
CA PHE A 234 1.18 -4.50 0.69
C PHE A 234 1.99 -5.59 1.40
N ALA A 235 1.74 -6.86 1.07
CA ALA A 235 2.44 -8.01 1.63
C ALA A 235 3.97 -7.93 1.44
N LYS A 236 4.43 -7.52 0.25
CA LYS A 236 5.85 -7.34 -0.04
C LYS A 236 6.50 -6.24 0.82
N ASN A 237 5.79 -5.17 1.11
CA ASN A 237 6.34 -4.05 1.87
C ASN A 237 6.38 -4.29 3.37
N ILE A 238 5.61 -5.26 3.89
CA ILE A 238 5.59 -5.64 5.32
C ILE A 238 6.99 -6.02 5.82
N SER A 239 7.76 -6.78 5.05
CA SER A 239 9.10 -7.24 5.41
C SER A 239 10.21 -6.25 5.08
N SER A 240 9.88 -5.12 4.51
CA SER A 240 10.88 -4.10 4.14
C SER A 240 11.43 -3.38 5.36
N THR A 241 12.76 -3.37 5.49
CA THR A 241 13.49 -2.61 6.53
C THR A 241 14.01 -1.25 6.02
N ILE A 242 13.59 -0.85 4.83
CA ILE A 242 14.00 0.43 4.22
C ILE A 242 13.29 1.57 4.98
N PRO A 243 13.97 2.69 5.29
CA PRO A 243 13.33 3.84 5.93
C PRO A 243 12.05 4.27 5.20
N TYR A 244 11.02 4.61 5.97
CA TYR A 244 9.68 5.00 5.48
C TYR A 244 8.85 3.87 4.85
N SER A 245 9.22 2.59 5.05
CA SER A 245 8.41 1.46 4.58
C SER A 245 7.01 1.46 5.19
N GLU A 246 6.86 1.89 6.45
CA GLU A 246 5.55 2.03 7.11
C GLU A 246 4.62 2.97 6.34
N ASN A 247 5.15 4.05 5.77
CA ASN A 247 4.37 4.96 4.94
C ASN A 247 3.90 4.30 3.62
N LEU A 248 4.73 3.42 3.04
CA LEU A 248 4.32 2.63 1.87
C LEU A 248 3.26 1.60 2.23
N ILE A 249 3.39 0.91 3.36
CA ILE A 249 2.39 -0.05 3.85
C ILE A 249 1.04 0.66 4.03
N LEU A 250 1.03 1.82 4.67
CA LEU A 250 -0.17 2.63 4.85
C LEU A 250 -0.77 3.08 3.50
N SER A 251 0.07 3.53 2.57
CA SER A 251 -0.36 3.93 1.23
C SER A 251 -0.94 2.76 0.43
N ASN A 252 -0.40 1.55 0.59
CA ASN A 252 -0.93 0.35 -0.05
C ASN A 252 -2.29 -0.04 0.55
N LEU A 253 -2.50 0.10 1.86
CA LEU A 253 -3.81 -0.10 2.46
C LEU A 253 -4.82 0.92 1.92
N TYR A 254 -4.44 2.20 1.76
CA TYR A 254 -5.29 3.20 1.10
C TYR A 254 -5.70 2.75 -0.31
N GLU A 255 -4.78 2.22 -1.10
CA GLU A 255 -5.08 1.72 -2.44
C GLU A 255 -6.09 0.57 -2.38
N ILE A 256 -5.90 -0.40 -1.48
CA ILE A 256 -6.81 -1.54 -1.29
C ILE A 256 -8.22 -1.03 -0.95
N ILE A 257 -8.34 -0.16 0.05
CA ILE A 257 -9.63 0.37 0.51
C ILE A 257 -10.33 1.18 -0.60
N ILE A 258 -9.60 2.05 -1.32
CA ILE A 258 -10.17 2.81 -2.45
C ILE A 258 -10.69 1.87 -3.53
N ARG A 259 -9.97 0.79 -3.88
CA ARG A 259 -10.41 -0.20 -4.86
C ARG A 259 -11.68 -0.95 -4.40
N LEU A 260 -11.84 -1.17 -3.09
CA LEU A 260 -13.07 -1.75 -2.55
C LEU A 260 -14.25 -0.79 -2.68
N PHE A 261 -14.08 0.50 -2.40
CA PHE A 261 -15.13 1.51 -2.63
C PHE A 261 -15.50 1.65 -4.12
N GLN A 262 -14.56 1.37 -5.02
CA GLN A 262 -14.75 1.42 -6.47
C GLN A 262 -15.22 0.09 -7.08
N TYR A 263 -15.38 -0.96 -6.26
CA TYR A 263 -15.55 -2.33 -6.73
C TYR A 263 -16.71 -2.49 -7.72
N ASP A 264 -17.86 -1.88 -7.42
CA ASP A 264 -19.06 -2.01 -8.26
C ASP A 264 -19.01 -1.14 -9.55
N TYR A 265 -18.01 -0.26 -9.65
CA TYR A 265 -17.78 0.61 -10.82
C TYR A 265 -16.73 0.05 -11.80
N LEU A 266 -16.02 -1.00 -11.39
CA LEU A 266 -14.96 -1.61 -12.18
C LEU A 266 -15.46 -2.94 -12.76
N GLU A 267 -15.17 -3.20 -14.04
CA GLU A 267 -15.41 -4.53 -14.63
C GLU A 267 -14.45 -5.53 -13.97
N VAL A 268 -15.00 -6.61 -13.39
CA VAL A 268 -14.20 -7.68 -12.79
C VAL A 268 -13.68 -8.59 -13.90
N ASP A 269 -12.38 -8.59 -14.11
CA ASP A 269 -11.73 -9.55 -15.01
C ASP A 269 -11.52 -10.90 -14.29
N ASP A 270 -12.34 -11.87 -14.62
CA ASP A 270 -12.38 -13.23 -14.04
C ASP A 270 -11.20 -14.14 -14.43
N SER A 271 -10.13 -13.62 -15.01
CA SER A 271 -8.97 -14.44 -15.33
C SER A 271 -8.27 -14.94 -14.06
N LYS A 272 -7.91 -16.25 -14.03
CA LYS A 272 -7.24 -16.91 -12.90
C LYS A 272 -6.09 -16.08 -12.35
N LEU A 273 -6.17 -15.75 -11.05
CA LEU A 273 -5.15 -14.99 -10.34
C LEU A 273 -3.89 -15.84 -10.11
N PRO A 274 -2.69 -15.26 -10.22
CA PRO A 274 -1.45 -15.95 -9.88
C PRO A 274 -1.33 -16.18 -8.36
N THR A 275 -0.72 -17.29 -7.97
CA THR A 275 -0.47 -17.69 -6.57
C THR A 275 0.71 -16.95 -5.91
N GLU A 276 1.02 -15.73 -6.32
CA GLU A 276 2.26 -15.05 -5.96
C GLU A 276 2.26 -14.42 -4.54
N VAL A 277 1.09 -14.15 -3.95
CA VAL A 277 1.03 -13.72 -2.53
C VAL A 277 1.39 -14.89 -1.63
N GLN A 278 0.83 -16.07 -1.91
CA GLN A 278 1.17 -17.30 -1.22
C GLN A 278 2.69 -17.58 -1.30
N GLN A 279 3.29 -17.40 -2.49
CA GLN A 279 4.71 -17.60 -2.69
C GLN A 279 5.54 -16.66 -1.80
N HIS A 280 5.18 -15.37 -1.74
CA HIS A 280 5.91 -14.40 -0.92
C HIS A 280 5.88 -14.75 0.58
N PHE A 281 4.70 -15.04 1.14
CA PHE A 281 4.60 -15.44 2.56
C PHE A 281 5.25 -16.80 2.83
N GLN A 282 5.21 -17.72 1.87
CA GLN A 282 5.92 -18.99 1.99
C GLN A 282 7.44 -18.79 1.97
N ASP A 283 7.94 -17.86 1.14
CA ASP A 283 9.36 -17.52 1.08
C ASP A 283 9.85 -16.91 2.41
N GLU A 284 9.12 -15.97 3.00
CA GLU A 284 9.43 -15.39 4.32
C GLU A 284 9.38 -16.41 5.44
N LEU A 285 8.33 -17.22 5.48
CA LEU A 285 8.20 -18.29 6.45
C LEU A 285 9.36 -19.28 6.32
N LEU A 286 9.71 -19.64 5.08
CA LEU A 286 10.84 -20.53 4.80
C LEU A 286 12.15 -19.88 5.24
N GLU A 287 12.42 -18.62 4.92
CA GLU A 287 13.61 -17.89 5.36
C GLU A 287 13.72 -17.87 6.88
N GLY A 288 12.63 -17.58 7.59
CA GLY A 288 12.58 -17.62 9.05
C GLY A 288 12.91 -19.00 9.62
N ILE A 289 12.37 -20.06 9.02
CA ILE A 289 12.64 -21.45 9.40
C ILE A 289 14.12 -21.81 9.13
N LEU A 290 14.64 -21.45 7.94
CA LEU A 290 16.03 -21.74 7.56
C LEU A 290 17.02 -21.00 8.46
N LYS A 291 16.75 -19.74 8.80
CA LYS A 291 17.54 -18.94 9.74
C LYS A 291 17.57 -19.64 11.12
N TYR A 292 16.42 -20.02 11.64
CA TYR A 292 16.34 -20.73 12.92
C TYR A 292 17.09 -22.06 12.91
N ILE A 293 16.93 -22.86 11.84
CA ILE A 293 17.69 -24.13 11.69
C ILE A 293 19.20 -23.86 11.71
N ASN A 294 19.67 -22.83 11.02
CA ASN A 294 21.09 -22.46 11.00
C ASN A 294 21.61 -22.03 12.38
N GLU A 295 20.85 -21.21 13.11
CA GLU A 295 21.20 -20.75 14.45
C GLU A 295 21.28 -21.94 15.45
N MET A 296 20.36 -22.88 15.32
CA MET A 296 20.22 -24.03 16.23
C MET A 296 20.91 -25.31 15.75
N ILE A 297 21.75 -25.23 14.70
CA ILE A 297 22.30 -26.44 14.05
C ILE A 297 23.13 -27.33 14.97
N CYS A 298 23.74 -26.74 16.01
CA CYS A 298 24.48 -27.43 17.04
C CYS A 298 23.60 -27.87 18.21
N SER A 299 22.28 -27.85 18.06
CA SER A 299 21.30 -28.30 19.07
C SER A 299 20.37 -29.36 18.46
N PRO A 300 19.71 -30.18 19.30
CA PRO A 300 18.68 -31.09 18.82
C PRO A 300 17.50 -30.24 18.24
N ILE A 301 17.23 -30.35 16.95
CA ILE A 301 16.09 -29.72 16.29
C ILE A 301 15.11 -30.83 15.90
N SER A 302 13.87 -30.73 16.37
CA SER A 302 12.78 -31.63 15.96
C SER A 302 11.83 -30.98 14.97
N ILE A 303 11.14 -31.78 14.19
CA ILE A 303 10.10 -31.31 13.28
C ILE A 303 8.92 -30.69 14.07
N GLU A 304 8.61 -31.29 15.21
CA GLU A 304 7.56 -30.84 16.13
C GLU A 304 7.87 -29.45 16.71
N GLU A 305 9.14 -29.22 17.05
CA GLU A 305 9.62 -27.91 17.52
C GLU A 305 9.45 -26.83 16.43
N LEU A 306 9.85 -27.12 15.19
CA LEU A 306 9.65 -26.20 14.07
C LEU A 306 8.16 -25.91 13.85
N CYS A 307 7.31 -26.94 13.88
CA CYS A 307 5.87 -26.78 13.74
C CYS A 307 5.28 -25.89 14.83
N SER A 308 5.69 -26.09 16.08
CA SER A 308 5.22 -25.29 17.23
C SER A 308 5.71 -23.84 17.15
N LYS A 309 7.00 -23.64 16.87
CA LYS A 309 7.61 -22.31 16.85
C LYS A 309 7.05 -21.41 15.75
N PHE A 310 6.83 -21.97 14.58
CA PHE A 310 6.34 -21.23 13.40
C PHE A 310 4.83 -21.38 13.18
N SER A 311 4.11 -22.01 14.13
CA SER A 311 2.66 -22.19 14.12
C SER A 311 2.13 -22.83 12.82
N ILE A 312 2.86 -23.81 12.28
CA ILE A 312 2.48 -24.51 11.05
C ILE A 312 2.28 -26.01 11.29
N SER A 313 1.45 -26.64 10.46
CA SER A 313 1.26 -28.09 10.51
C SER A 313 2.48 -28.83 9.94
N ARG A 314 2.64 -30.09 10.33
CA ARG A 314 3.70 -30.96 9.77
C ARG A 314 3.56 -31.15 8.26
N SER A 315 2.34 -31.23 7.74
CA SER A 315 2.07 -31.34 6.30
C SER A 315 2.45 -30.04 5.58
N SER A 316 2.09 -28.88 6.15
CA SER A 316 2.45 -27.56 5.60
C SER A 316 3.97 -27.36 5.55
N LEU A 317 4.70 -27.76 6.61
CA LEU A 317 6.15 -27.72 6.65
C LEU A 317 6.78 -28.61 5.56
N GLN A 318 6.25 -29.83 5.39
CA GLN A 318 6.70 -30.77 4.33
C GLN A 318 6.49 -30.18 2.94
N THR A 319 5.30 -29.62 2.68
CA THR A 319 4.95 -28.99 1.39
C THR A 319 5.83 -27.78 1.11
N LEU A 320 6.05 -26.93 2.12
CA LEU A 320 6.92 -25.75 2.03
C LEU A 320 8.33 -26.12 1.57
N PHE A 321 8.95 -27.11 2.22
CA PHE A 321 10.30 -27.57 1.86
C PHE A 321 10.34 -28.27 0.51
N LYS A 322 9.32 -29.06 0.18
CA LYS A 322 9.26 -29.77 -1.11
C LYS A 322 9.12 -28.80 -2.27
N ASN A 323 8.23 -27.80 -2.16
CA ASN A 323 7.96 -26.87 -3.24
C ASN A 323 9.12 -25.90 -3.49
N ASN A 324 9.78 -25.42 -2.41
CA ASN A 324 10.79 -24.38 -2.52
C ASN A 324 12.23 -24.89 -2.57
N LEU A 325 12.51 -26.04 -1.94
CA LEU A 325 13.88 -26.59 -1.81
C LEU A 325 14.01 -27.99 -2.42
N ASN A 326 12.93 -28.51 -2.99
CA ASN A 326 12.87 -29.87 -3.55
C ASN A 326 13.39 -30.96 -2.61
N THR A 327 13.21 -30.80 -1.30
CA THR A 327 13.69 -31.70 -0.26
C THR A 327 12.67 -31.79 0.90
N SER A 328 12.90 -32.72 1.84
CA SER A 328 12.12 -32.74 3.09
C SER A 328 12.85 -31.95 4.20
N PRO A 329 12.14 -31.39 5.21
CA PRO A 329 12.74 -30.67 6.32
C PRO A 329 13.79 -31.51 7.05
N LYS A 330 13.50 -32.79 7.32
CA LYS A 330 14.43 -33.72 7.97
C LYS A 330 15.71 -33.95 7.16
N LYS A 331 15.57 -34.13 5.85
CA LYS A 331 16.73 -34.31 4.96
C LYS A 331 17.56 -33.03 4.90
N TYR A 332 16.95 -31.87 4.77
CA TYR A 332 17.63 -30.57 4.80
C TYR A 332 18.47 -30.37 6.06
N ILE A 333 17.87 -30.62 7.26
CA ILE A 333 18.57 -30.50 8.55
C ILE A 333 19.76 -31.46 8.59
N ASN A 334 19.60 -32.71 8.15
CA ASN A 334 20.68 -33.68 8.13
C ASN A 334 21.82 -33.25 7.18
N ASP A 335 21.51 -32.80 5.96
CA ASP A 335 22.50 -32.35 4.99
C ASP A 335 23.28 -31.14 5.52
N LEU A 336 22.60 -30.21 6.20
CA LEU A 336 23.22 -29.05 6.82
C LEU A 336 24.13 -29.46 8.00
N LYS A 337 23.70 -30.41 8.85
CA LYS A 337 24.53 -30.96 9.91
C LYS A 337 25.78 -31.64 9.38
N LEU A 338 25.65 -32.39 8.28
CA LEU A 338 26.80 -33.06 7.62
C LEU A 338 27.75 -32.02 7.02
N SER A 339 27.22 -30.95 6.42
CA SER A 339 28.05 -29.83 5.93
C SER A 339 28.82 -29.15 7.06
N LYS A 340 28.14 -28.86 8.18
CA LYS A 340 28.77 -28.28 9.38
C LYS A 340 29.81 -29.21 10.02
N SER A 341 29.58 -30.51 9.97
CA SER A 341 30.56 -31.49 10.49
C SER A 341 31.89 -31.45 9.69
N LYS A 342 31.86 -31.28 8.37
CA LYS A 342 33.08 -31.09 7.58
C LYS A 342 33.87 -29.85 8.01
N GLN A 343 33.18 -28.75 8.32
CA GLN A 343 33.83 -27.57 8.86
C GLN A 343 34.50 -27.85 10.20
N LEU A 344 33.76 -28.44 11.15
CA LEU A 344 34.30 -28.76 12.49
C LEU A 344 35.46 -29.74 12.44
N ILE A 345 35.44 -30.73 11.53
CA ILE A 345 36.58 -31.63 11.31
C ILE A 345 37.80 -30.84 10.82
N ARG A 346 37.64 -29.90 9.89
CA ARG A 346 38.74 -29.04 9.38
C ARG A 346 39.36 -28.17 10.46
N GLU A 347 38.56 -27.70 11.41
CA GLU A 347 39.04 -26.90 12.56
C GLU A 347 39.91 -27.66 13.55
N ASN A 348 39.88 -28.97 13.52
CA ASN A 348 40.68 -29.89 14.33
C ASN A 348 40.63 -29.63 15.87
N LYS A 349 39.49 -29.10 16.35
CA LYS A 349 39.29 -28.76 17.75
C LYS A 349 38.58 -29.87 18.55
N TYR A 350 37.87 -30.73 17.86
CA TYR A 350 36.96 -31.73 18.43
C TYR A 350 37.19 -33.10 17.79
N THR A 351 36.99 -34.15 18.56
CA THR A 351 36.99 -35.53 18.06
C THR A 351 35.75 -35.79 17.19
N ILE A 352 35.80 -36.80 16.35
CA ILE A 352 34.66 -37.23 15.51
C ILE A 352 33.42 -37.55 16.38
N SER A 353 33.62 -38.10 17.57
CA SER A 353 32.56 -38.42 18.52
C SER A 353 31.90 -37.14 19.09
N GLU A 354 32.71 -36.17 19.50
CA GLU A 354 32.24 -34.88 19.99
C GLU A 354 31.47 -34.12 18.92
N ILE A 355 31.99 -34.11 17.68
CA ILE A 355 31.31 -33.49 16.54
C ILE A 355 29.92 -34.11 16.29
N ALA A 356 29.84 -35.45 16.31
CA ALA A 356 28.57 -36.16 16.14
C ALA A 356 27.58 -35.78 17.25
N PHE A 357 28.04 -35.70 18.49
CA PHE A 357 27.22 -35.34 19.64
C PHE A 357 26.79 -33.86 19.60
N MET A 358 27.71 -32.95 19.34
CA MET A 358 27.42 -31.48 19.18
C MET A 358 26.36 -31.22 18.12
N LEU A 359 26.37 -31.98 17.04
CA LEU A 359 25.39 -31.82 15.94
C LEU A 359 24.08 -32.60 16.20
N GLY A 360 23.92 -33.17 17.43
CA GLY A 360 22.70 -33.85 17.84
C GLY A 360 22.40 -35.14 17.07
N PHE A 361 23.42 -35.88 16.66
CA PHE A 361 23.24 -37.24 16.15
C PHE A 361 23.09 -38.24 17.32
N ASN A 362 22.12 -39.14 17.20
CA ASN A 362 21.80 -40.11 18.27
C ASN A 362 22.94 -41.10 18.55
N SER A 363 23.85 -41.32 17.62
CA SER A 363 25.04 -42.12 17.81
C SER A 363 26.12 -41.80 16.79
N ILE A 364 27.39 -42.06 17.17
CA ILE A 364 28.53 -41.92 16.26
C ILE A 364 28.42 -42.87 15.06
N HIS A 365 27.80 -44.04 15.23
CA HIS A 365 27.60 -45.00 14.14
C HIS A 365 26.61 -44.46 13.11
N TYR A 366 25.52 -43.85 13.57
CA TYR A 366 24.55 -43.23 12.68
C TYR A 366 25.15 -42.01 11.92
N PHE A 367 25.89 -41.17 12.63
CA PHE A 367 26.66 -40.09 12.05
C PHE A 367 27.62 -40.57 10.98
N SER A 368 28.48 -41.54 11.30
CA SER A 368 29.47 -42.07 10.37
C SER A 368 28.83 -42.69 9.14
N LYS A 369 27.72 -43.42 9.30
CA LYS A 369 26.96 -43.97 8.18
C LYS A 369 26.37 -42.86 7.30
N ALA A 370 25.72 -41.86 7.89
CA ALA A 370 25.14 -40.73 7.15
C ALA A 370 26.22 -39.92 6.43
N PHE A 371 27.35 -39.65 7.08
CA PHE A 371 28.47 -38.92 6.48
C PHE A 371 29.06 -39.69 5.29
N THR A 372 29.32 -41.03 5.48
CA THR A 372 29.84 -41.85 4.39
C THR A 372 28.87 -41.98 3.23
N GLN A 373 27.58 -42.10 3.51
CA GLN A 373 26.57 -42.16 2.46
C GLN A 373 26.45 -40.82 1.65
N HIS A 374 26.71 -39.71 2.35
CA HIS A 374 26.58 -38.38 1.69
C HIS A 374 27.85 -37.94 0.97
N TYR A 375 29.07 -38.31 1.52
CA TYR A 375 30.35 -37.85 1.00
C TYR A 375 31.23 -38.97 0.43
N GLU A 376 30.75 -40.20 0.39
CA GLU A 376 31.45 -41.38 -0.14
C GLU A 376 32.80 -41.69 0.57
N ILE A 377 33.08 -41.06 1.73
CA ILE A 377 34.27 -41.19 2.54
C ILE A 377 33.91 -41.25 4.01
N ARG A 378 34.65 -42.01 4.83
CA ARG A 378 34.43 -42.05 6.27
C ARG A 378 34.87 -40.75 6.96
N PRO A 379 34.22 -40.29 8.07
CA PRO A 379 34.63 -39.09 8.78
C PRO A 379 36.10 -39.11 9.26
N SER A 380 36.56 -40.25 9.75
CA SER A 380 37.96 -40.45 10.19
C SER A 380 38.97 -40.36 9.04
N GLU A 381 38.64 -40.94 7.90
CA GLU A 381 39.45 -40.86 6.70
C GLU A 381 39.48 -39.45 6.10
N TYR A 382 38.36 -38.78 6.12
CA TYR A 382 38.27 -37.37 5.75
C TYR A 382 39.16 -36.49 6.66
N ALA A 383 39.12 -36.72 7.97
CA ALA A 383 39.98 -36.03 8.93
C ALA A 383 41.48 -36.28 8.63
N GLN A 384 41.90 -37.53 8.39
CA GLN A 384 43.27 -37.86 8.02
C GLN A 384 43.71 -37.15 6.73
N ASN A 385 42.88 -37.09 5.75
CA ASN A 385 43.17 -36.43 4.47
C ASN A 385 43.30 -34.90 4.61
N VAL A 386 42.58 -34.30 5.54
CA VAL A 386 42.65 -32.86 5.82
C VAL A 386 43.89 -32.50 6.64
N TYR A 387 44.32 -33.38 7.59
CA TYR A 387 45.43 -33.11 8.51
C TYR A 387 46.80 -33.51 7.92
N LYS A 388 46.83 -34.29 6.83
CA LYS A 388 48.07 -34.63 6.13
C LYS A 388 48.56 -33.58 5.15
N LYS A 389 47.83 -32.48 5.00
CA LYS A 389 48.25 -31.30 4.27
C LYS A 389 48.73 -30.20 5.25
#